data_70124a936189a7c228794e3aa11afa89
#
_entry.id   70124a936189a7c228794e3aa11afa89
#
_cell.length_a   1.000
_cell.length_b   1.000
_cell.length_c   1.000
_cell.angle_alpha   90.00
_cell.angle_beta   90.00
_cell.angle_gamma   90.00
#
_symmetry.space_group_name_H-M   'P 1'
#
loop_
_entity.id
_entity.type
_entity.pdbx_description
1 polymer ?
#
loop_
_entity_poly.entity_id
_entity_poly.type
_entity_poly.pdbx_seq_one_letter_code
_entity_poly.pdbx_strand_id
1 'polypeptide(L)'
;MIFINACMRDKDSRTLKLARSIIRGQAAQEINLSEIEDLVPYTEQSNPTNKEIDKRFMRMAEKIANCDGLVIAAPFWDMSFPSLLKVFLEKISIKDIMFEDNGKTCGGIAKCPYMFFITTRGMYIPDGSDLEQATPYLKALCSLWGIRQFDYVSAYNLDYLSEEEVEDRLDKAVEIGKLKLNNLL
;
A
#
# COMPACT_ATOMS: atom_id res chain seq x y z
N MET A 1 -8.44 6.54 -9.44
CA MET A 1 -7.44 6.13 -8.44
C MET A 1 -6.66 4.90 -8.88
N ILE A 2 -5.51 4.61 -8.25
CA ILE A 2 -4.78 3.35 -8.44
C ILE A 2 -4.96 2.49 -7.18
N PHE A 3 -5.24 1.20 -7.38
CA PHE A 3 -5.36 0.20 -6.33
C PHE A 3 -4.22 -0.80 -6.42
N ILE A 4 -3.32 -0.82 -5.43
CA ILE A 4 -2.24 -1.80 -5.31
C ILE A 4 -2.75 -2.97 -4.47
N ASN A 5 -2.85 -4.14 -5.11
CA ASN A 5 -3.18 -5.39 -4.46
C ASN A 5 -1.89 -6.15 -4.13
N ALA A 6 -1.53 -6.14 -2.85
CA ALA A 6 -0.39 -6.88 -2.29
C ALA A 6 -0.84 -8.12 -1.49
N CYS A 7 -2.03 -8.67 -1.80
CA CYS A 7 -2.60 -9.83 -1.13
C CYS A 7 -2.21 -11.10 -1.88
N MET A 8 -1.31 -11.89 -1.30
CA MET A 8 -0.74 -13.09 -1.92
C MET A 8 -1.69 -14.30 -1.95
N ARG A 9 -2.80 -14.24 -1.21
CA ARG A 9 -3.81 -15.31 -1.16
C ARG A 9 -5.09 -14.83 -1.84
N ASP A 10 -5.16 -14.95 -3.11
CA ASP A 10 -6.19 -14.43 -4.00
C ASP A 10 -7.64 -14.54 -3.44
N LYS A 11 -8.28 -15.69 -3.53
CA LYS A 11 -9.70 -15.84 -3.15
C LYS A 11 -9.95 -15.87 -1.65
N ASP A 12 -8.96 -16.26 -0.86
CA ASP A 12 -9.10 -16.47 0.59
C ASP A 12 -8.53 -15.31 1.43
N SER A 13 -8.10 -14.24 0.79
CA SER A 13 -7.56 -13.07 1.48
C SER A 13 -8.67 -12.23 2.12
N ARG A 14 -8.73 -12.22 3.46
CA ARG A 14 -9.61 -11.32 4.23
C ARG A 14 -9.33 -9.86 3.89
N THR A 15 -8.05 -9.50 3.72
CA THR A 15 -7.63 -8.14 3.36
C THR A 15 -8.14 -7.73 1.99
N LEU A 16 -8.06 -8.61 1.00
CA LEU A 16 -8.55 -8.31 -0.35
C LEU A 16 -10.07 -8.18 -0.38
N LYS A 17 -10.80 -9.06 0.34
CA LYS A 17 -12.27 -8.96 0.50
C LYS A 17 -12.65 -7.61 1.11
N LEU A 18 -11.99 -7.21 2.20
CA LEU A 18 -12.17 -5.92 2.85
C LEU A 18 -11.92 -4.76 1.88
N ALA A 19 -10.78 -4.77 1.19
CA ALA A 19 -10.41 -3.73 0.25
C ALA A 19 -11.43 -3.57 -0.89
N ARG A 20 -11.81 -4.67 -1.55
CA ARG A 20 -12.80 -4.66 -2.64
C ARG A 20 -14.18 -4.18 -2.18
N SER A 21 -14.57 -4.46 -0.93
CA SER A 21 -15.82 -3.96 -0.36
C SER A 21 -15.77 -2.46 -0.10
N ILE A 22 -14.63 -1.92 0.32
CA ILE A 22 -14.43 -0.48 0.57
C ILE A 22 -14.42 0.31 -0.75
N ILE A 23 -13.66 -0.15 -1.76
CA ILE A 23 -13.51 0.57 -3.03
C ILE A 23 -14.63 0.27 -4.03
N ARG A 24 -15.64 -0.53 -3.64
CA ARG A 24 -16.77 -0.88 -4.51
C ARG A 24 -17.47 0.39 -5.03
N GLY A 25 -17.62 0.48 -6.35
CA GLY A 25 -18.23 1.63 -7.03
C GLY A 25 -17.25 2.75 -7.37
N GLN A 26 -15.99 2.64 -6.97
CA GLN A 26 -14.94 3.58 -7.36
C GLN A 26 -14.26 3.13 -8.66
N ALA A 27 -13.92 4.09 -9.52
CA ALA A 27 -13.10 3.82 -10.70
C ALA A 27 -11.64 3.62 -10.28
N ALA A 28 -11.22 2.37 -10.14
CA ALA A 28 -9.87 2.01 -9.72
C ALA A 28 -9.16 1.16 -10.79
N GLN A 29 -7.93 1.54 -11.14
CA GLN A 29 -7.03 0.68 -11.90
C GLN A 29 -6.26 -0.20 -10.90
N GLU A 30 -6.48 -1.51 -10.94
CA GLU A 30 -5.76 -2.47 -10.08
C GLU A 30 -4.36 -2.77 -10.63
N ILE A 31 -3.38 -2.80 -9.74
CA ILE A 31 -2.04 -3.36 -9.94
C ILE A 31 -1.91 -4.52 -8.95
N ASN A 32 -2.01 -5.75 -9.45
CA ASN A 32 -1.83 -6.95 -8.65
C ASN A 32 -0.35 -7.33 -8.63
N LEU A 33 0.28 -7.26 -7.46
CA LEU A 33 1.72 -7.50 -7.32
C LEU A 33 2.11 -8.95 -7.61
N SER A 34 1.21 -9.91 -7.39
CA SER A 34 1.47 -11.33 -7.69
C SER A 34 1.55 -11.63 -9.19
N GLU A 35 1.07 -10.72 -10.04
CA GLU A 35 1.08 -10.85 -11.51
C GLU A 35 2.25 -10.12 -12.17
N ILE A 36 3.06 -9.40 -11.39
CA ILE A 36 4.24 -8.69 -11.92
C ILE A 36 5.41 -9.66 -12.04
N GLU A 37 5.75 -10.01 -13.26
CA GLU A 37 6.94 -10.81 -13.56
C GLU A 37 8.21 -10.08 -13.09
N ASP A 38 9.19 -10.85 -12.57
CA ASP A 38 10.49 -10.35 -12.12
C ASP A 38 10.42 -9.25 -11.04
N LEU A 39 9.38 -9.25 -10.24
CA LEU A 39 9.31 -8.39 -9.05
C LEU A 39 10.22 -8.95 -7.94
N VAL A 40 11.52 -8.77 -8.13
CA VAL A 40 12.58 -9.25 -7.23
C VAL A 40 13.35 -8.07 -6.60
N PRO A 41 13.93 -8.24 -5.40
CA PRO A 41 14.76 -7.22 -4.78
C PRO A 41 15.90 -6.74 -5.67
N TYR A 42 16.37 -5.53 -5.45
CA TYR A 42 17.62 -5.08 -6.07
C TYR A 42 18.82 -5.90 -5.56
N THR A 43 19.73 -6.19 -6.48
CA THR A 43 21.05 -6.78 -6.20
C THR A 43 22.12 -5.79 -6.62
N GLU A 44 23.38 -6.06 -6.28
CA GLU A 44 24.51 -5.24 -6.75
C GLU A 44 24.52 -5.10 -8.29
N GLN A 45 24.20 -6.19 -9.00
CA GLN A 45 24.16 -6.20 -10.47
C GLN A 45 22.91 -5.51 -11.06
N SER A 46 21.84 -5.37 -10.30
CA SER A 46 20.57 -4.76 -10.73
C SER A 46 20.28 -3.42 -10.06
N ASN A 47 21.23 -2.88 -9.28
CA ASN A 47 21.09 -1.60 -8.62
C ASN A 47 20.89 -0.47 -9.65
N PRO A 48 19.85 0.38 -9.51
CA PRO A 48 19.55 1.44 -10.47
C PRO A 48 20.63 2.52 -10.59
N THR A 49 21.57 2.61 -9.64
CA THR A 49 22.78 3.47 -9.80
C THR A 49 23.74 2.97 -10.88
N ASN A 50 23.65 1.70 -11.28
CA ASN A 50 24.57 1.03 -12.19
C ASN A 50 23.93 0.57 -13.50
N LYS A 51 22.60 0.64 -13.64
CA LYS A 51 21.84 0.19 -14.82
C LYS A 51 20.64 1.09 -15.11
N GLU A 52 20.17 1.06 -16.36
CA GLU A 52 18.91 1.67 -16.74
C GLU A 52 17.75 1.12 -15.86
N ILE A 53 16.96 2.03 -15.29
CA ILE A 53 15.74 1.69 -14.57
C ILE A 53 14.78 0.98 -15.53
N ASP A 54 14.21 -0.13 -15.10
CA ASP A 54 13.24 -0.87 -15.92
C ASP A 54 12.06 0.05 -16.29
N LYS A 55 11.86 0.23 -17.59
CA LYS A 55 10.81 1.11 -18.15
C LYS A 55 9.38 0.74 -17.69
N ARG A 56 9.16 -0.50 -17.23
CA ARG A 56 7.87 -0.92 -16.66
C ARG A 56 7.63 -0.21 -15.32
N PHE A 57 8.63 -0.22 -14.45
CA PHE A 57 8.53 0.45 -13.14
C PHE A 57 8.53 1.97 -13.27
N MET A 58 9.26 2.53 -14.22
CA MET A 58 9.16 3.97 -14.54
C MET A 58 7.72 4.36 -14.88
N ARG A 59 7.09 3.65 -15.81
CA ARG A 59 5.69 3.92 -16.19
C ARG A 59 4.71 3.72 -15.04
N MET A 60 4.94 2.74 -14.15
CA MET A 60 4.11 2.55 -12.96
C MET A 60 4.31 3.71 -11.97
N ALA A 61 5.55 4.13 -11.73
CA ALA A 61 5.87 5.27 -10.88
C ALA A 61 5.23 6.56 -11.41
N GLU A 62 5.35 6.85 -12.72
CA GLU A 62 4.71 8.01 -13.36
C GLU A 62 3.18 8.00 -13.20
N LYS A 63 2.55 6.84 -13.39
CA LYS A 63 1.10 6.68 -13.18
C LYS A 63 0.70 6.93 -11.74
N ILE A 64 1.45 6.38 -10.77
CA ILE A 64 1.19 6.53 -9.34
C ILE A 64 1.45 7.98 -8.91
N ALA A 65 2.55 8.58 -9.38
CA ALA A 65 2.87 9.97 -9.07
C ALA A 65 1.78 10.96 -9.52
N ASN A 66 1.05 10.64 -10.58
CA ASN A 66 0.04 11.52 -11.18
C ASN A 66 -1.41 11.02 -11.00
N CYS A 67 -1.67 10.03 -10.15
CA CYS A 67 -3.03 9.51 -9.94
C CYS A 67 -3.86 10.41 -9.01
N ASP A 68 -5.18 10.27 -9.09
CA ASP A 68 -6.12 10.99 -8.22
C ASP A 68 -6.18 10.44 -6.78
N GLY A 69 -5.49 9.34 -6.52
CA GLY A 69 -5.38 8.72 -5.19
C GLY A 69 -4.82 7.31 -5.28
N LEU A 70 -4.12 6.91 -4.23
CA LEU A 70 -3.47 5.62 -4.10
C LEU A 70 -4.11 4.81 -2.97
N VAL A 71 -4.62 3.64 -3.28
CA VAL A 71 -5.11 2.67 -2.30
C VAL A 71 -4.19 1.45 -2.29
N ILE A 72 -3.75 1.02 -1.12
CA ILE A 72 -2.90 -0.15 -0.95
C ILE A 72 -3.61 -1.15 -0.05
N ALA A 73 -3.79 -2.38 -0.50
CA ALA A 73 -4.25 -3.49 0.34
C ALA A 73 -3.10 -4.50 0.54
N ALA A 74 -2.72 -4.71 1.79
CA ALA A 74 -1.72 -5.70 2.15
C ALA A 74 -2.07 -6.37 3.49
N PRO A 75 -1.98 -7.71 3.59
CA PRO A 75 -2.12 -8.40 4.86
C PRO A 75 -0.93 -8.06 5.78
N PHE A 76 -1.15 -8.20 7.08
CA PHE A 76 -0.11 -7.99 8.07
C PHE A 76 0.72 -9.27 8.24
N TRP A 77 1.99 -9.21 7.91
CA TRP A 77 2.96 -10.29 8.03
C TRP A 77 4.21 -9.80 8.74
N ASP A 78 4.70 -10.57 9.69
CA ASP A 78 5.95 -10.31 10.41
C ASP A 78 6.08 -8.85 10.90
N MET A 79 5.06 -8.39 11.59
CA MET A 79 4.93 -7.04 12.16
C MET A 79 4.83 -5.91 11.12
N SER A 80 4.69 -6.24 9.84
CA SER A 80 4.59 -5.27 8.74
C SER A 80 3.66 -5.80 7.63
N PHE A 81 4.01 -5.58 6.38
CA PHE A 81 3.34 -6.07 5.18
C PHE A 81 4.25 -7.05 4.41
N PRO A 82 3.73 -7.85 3.45
CA PRO A 82 4.54 -8.80 2.68
C PRO A 82 5.73 -8.14 2.00
N SER A 83 6.86 -8.85 1.96
CA SER A 83 8.11 -8.39 1.33
C SER A 83 7.93 -7.94 -0.12
N LEU A 84 7.00 -8.57 -0.86
CA LEU A 84 6.70 -8.21 -2.24
C LEU A 84 6.21 -6.76 -2.37
N LEU A 85 5.43 -6.26 -1.41
CA LEU A 85 5.04 -4.84 -1.37
C LEU A 85 6.26 -3.95 -1.16
N LYS A 86 7.18 -4.33 -0.25
CA LYS A 86 8.41 -3.57 -0.01
C LYS A 86 9.24 -3.47 -1.28
N VAL A 87 9.44 -4.60 -1.98
CA VAL A 87 10.17 -4.65 -3.26
C VAL A 87 9.52 -3.73 -4.29
N PHE A 88 8.19 -3.79 -4.43
CA PHE A 88 7.47 -2.93 -5.37
C PHE A 88 7.66 -1.45 -5.05
N LEU A 89 7.48 -1.06 -3.78
CA LEU A 89 7.65 0.32 -3.32
C LEU A 89 9.08 0.84 -3.59
N GLU A 90 10.10 0.00 -3.40
CA GLU A 90 11.49 0.35 -3.76
C GLU A 90 11.67 0.54 -5.26
N LYS A 91 11.06 -0.33 -6.08
CA LYS A 91 11.15 -0.25 -7.54
C LYS A 91 10.51 0.99 -8.14
N ILE A 92 9.45 1.50 -7.51
CA ILE A 92 8.74 2.71 -7.97
C ILE A 92 9.21 4.00 -7.27
N SER A 93 10.02 3.92 -6.22
CA SER A 93 10.64 5.09 -5.56
C SER A 93 11.77 5.64 -6.43
N ILE A 94 11.41 6.23 -7.58
CA ILE A 94 12.35 6.69 -8.60
C ILE A 94 12.57 8.20 -8.42
N LYS A 95 13.86 8.59 -8.35
CA LYS A 95 14.27 10.00 -8.38
C LYS A 95 13.75 10.68 -9.65
N ASP A 96 13.39 11.94 -9.52
CA ASP A 96 12.83 12.81 -10.56
C ASP A 96 11.43 12.40 -11.05
N ILE A 97 10.81 11.37 -10.40
CA ILE A 97 9.41 10.95 -10.61
C ILE A 97 8.62 11.05 -9.30
N MET A 98 9.08 10.39 -8.25
CA MET A 98 8.41 10.36 -6.94
C MET A 98 8.97 11.41 -5.99
N PHE A 99 10.25 11.67 -6.08
CA PHE A 99 10.98 12.64 -5.25
C PHE A 99 12.16 13.21 -6.02
N GLU A 100 12.61 14.38 -5.61
CA GLU A 100 13.84 15.01 -6.09
C GLU A 100 14.90 15.04 -4.99
N ASP A 101 16.17 14.98 -5.41
CA ASP A 101 17.31 15.10 -4.53
C ASP A 101 18.40 15.93 -5.25
N ASN A 102 18.70 17.09 -4.71
CA ASN A 102 19.69 18.02 -5.25
C ASN A 102 21.06 17.93 -4.53
N GLY A 103 21.27 16.89 -3.72
CA GLY A 103 22.48 16.69 -2.92
C GLY A 103 22.55 17.50 -1.62
N LYS A 104 21.52 18.34 -1.33
CA LYS A 104 21.39 19.11 -0.08
C LYS A 104 20.06 18.86 0.60
N THR A 105 19.01 18.68 -0.19
CA THR A 105 17.64 18.43 0.28
C THR A 105 17.02 17.35 -0.59
N CYS A 106 16.19 16.54 0.03
CA CYS A 106 15.33 15.57 -0.63
C CYS A 106 13.88 15.96 -0.36
N GLY A 107 13.05 16.01 -1.40
CA GLY A 107 11.64 16.37 -1.29
C GLY A 107 10.76 15.61 -2.25
N GLY A 108 9.54 15.29 -1.83
CA GLY A 108 8.58 14.58 -2.66
C GLY A 108 7.95 15.49 -3.72
N ILE A 109 7.78 14.97 -4.93
CA ILE A 109 7.23 15.70 -6.09
C ILE A 109 6.02 15.00 -6.71
N ALA A 110 5.57 13.88 -6.17
CA ALA A 110 4.36 13.21 -6.63
C ALA A 110 3.13 14.11 -6.42
N LYS A 111 2.24 14.11 -7.40
CA LYS A 111 1.00 14.89 -7.40
C LYS A 111 -0.18 14.12 -6.82
N CYS A 112 -0.01 12.82 -6.53
CA CYS A 112 -1.01 11.99 -5.88
C CYS A 112 -1.42 12.62 -4.53
N PRO A 113 -2.69 12.97 -4.31
CA PRO A 113 -3.10 13.75 -3.15
C PRO A 113 -3.11 12.92 -1.86
N TYR A 114 -3.44 11.65 -1.93
CA TYR A 114 -3.56 10.79 -0.76
C TYR A 114 -3.11 9.36 -0.99
N MET A 115 -2.74 8.70 0.11
CA MET A 115 -2.59 7.25 0.20
C MET A 115 -3.55 6.70 1.25
N PHE A 116 -4.31 5.67 0.91
CA PHE A 116 -5.19 4.95 1.82
C PHE A 116 -4.75 3.50 1.96
N PHE A 117 -4.43 3.07 3.18
CA PHE A 117 -3.93 1.73 3.47
C PHE A 117 -5.00 0.85 4.10
N ILE A 118 -5.16 -0.37 3.59
CA ILE A 118 -6.13 -1.35 4.06
C ILE A 118 -5.39 -2.62 4.47
N THR A 119 -5.57 -3.05 5.72
CA THR A 119 -4.86 -4.22 6.26
C THR A 119 -5.74 -5.08 7.17
N THR A 120 -5.42 -6.35 7.30
CA THR A 120 -5.99 -7.24 8.31
C THR A 120 -4.90 -7.99 9.05
N ARG A 121 -5.10 -8.20 10.36
CA ARG A 121 -4.16 -8.86 11.27
C ARG A 121 -4.85 -10.04 11.96
N GLY A 122 -4.22 -11.21 11.94
CA GLY A 122 -4.70 -12.36 12.69
C GLY A 122 -4.57 -12.16 14.20
N MET A 123 -3.42 -11.65 14.64
CA MET A 123 -3.11 -11.42 16.05
C MET A 123 -3.82 -10.17 16.63
N TYR A 124 -3.90 -10.12 17.96
CA TYR A 124 -4.32 -8.92 18.70
C TYR A 124 -3.18 -7.90 18.72
N ILE A 125 -3.08 -7.15 17.65
CA ILE A 125 -2.15 -6.00 17.53
C ILE A 125 -3.00 -4.79 17.15
N PRO A 126 -3.40 -3.96 18.13
CA PRO A 126 -4.22 -2.78 17.87
C PRO A 126 -3.45 -1.72 17.09
N ASP A 127 -4.21 -0.79 16.52
CA ASP A 127 -3.64 0.37 15.85
C ASP A 127 -2.83 1.22 16.84
N GLY A 128 -1.67 1.71 16.39
CA GLY A 128 -0.75 2.47 17.23
C GLY A 128 0.13 1.62 18.17
N SER A 129 0.04 0.29 18.10
CA SER A 129 0.98 -0.61 18.79
C SER A 129 2.39 -0.48 18.22
N ASP A 130 3.40 -0.53 19.08
CA ASP A 130 4.82 -0.58 18.68
C ASP A 130 5.17 -1.81 17.83
N LEU A 131 4.31 -2.83 17.86
CA LEU A 131 4.45 -4.03 17.02
C LEU A 131 3.90 -3.81 15.60
N GLU A 132 3.18 -2.72 15.35
CA GLU A 132 2.60 -2.40 14.04
C GLU A 132 3.53 -1.46 13.27
N GLN A 133 4.31 -2.01 12.35
CA GLN A 133 5.32 -1.28 11.59
C GLN A 133 4.93 -0.98 10.13
N ALA A 134 3.77 -1.46 9.66
CA ALA A 134 3.31 -1.21 8.30
C ALA A 134 2.84 0.24 8.12
N THR A 135 1.98 0.72 9.00
CA THR A 135 1.42 2.07 8.96
C THR A 135 2.48 3.18 9.11
N PRO A 136 3.40 3.13 10.11
CA PRO A 136 4.48 4.11 10.22
C PRO A 136 5.38 4.17 8.99
N TYR A 137 5.70 3.00 8.41
CA TYR A 137 6.51 2.92 7.20
C TYR A 137 5.83 3.63 6.01
N LEU A 138 4.56 3.31 5.73
CA LEU A 138 3.83 3.92 4.63
C LEU A 138 3.63 5.42 4.83
N LYS A 139 3.40 5.86 6.06
CA LYS A 139 3.32 7.29 6.40
C LYS A 139 4.65 8.01 6.15
N ALA A 140 5.78 7.40 6.50
CA ALA A 140 7.10 7.94 6.21
C ALA A 140 7.36 7.99 4.69
N LEU A 141 6.92 6.97 3.95
CA LEU A 141 7.02 6.93 2.49
C LEU A 141 6.18 8.03 1.83
N CYS A 142 4.98 8.32 2.34
CA CYS A 142 4.18 9.46 1.89
C CYS A 142 4.95 10.77 2.00
N SER A 143 5.68 10.98 3.11
CA SER A 143 6.52 12.17 3.29
C SER A 143 7.64 12.24 2.27
N LEU A 144 8.28 11.10 1.96
CA LEU A 144 9.33 11.04 0.92
C LEU A 144 8.77 11.37 -0.47
N TRP A 145 7.57 10.87 -0.79
CA TRP A 145 6.95 11.05 -2.12
C TRP A 145 6.19 12.37 -2.28
N GLY A 146 5.92 13.10 -1.19
CA GLY A 146 5.14 14.34 -1.21
C GLY A 146 3.64 14.13 -1.17
N ILE A 147 3.17 12.93 -0.85
CA ILE A 147 1.75 12.62 -0.65
C ILE A 147 1.30 13.25 0.66
N ARG A 148 0.32 14.16 0.60
CA ARG A 148 -0.04 15.02 1.72
C ARG A 148 -0.97 14.37 2.74
N GLN A 149 -1.85 13.51 2.27
CA GLN A 149 -2.87 12.86 3.12
C GLN A 149 -2.59 11.37 3.18
N PHE A 150 -2.61 10.85 4.40
CA PHE A 150 -2.50 9.42 4.67
C PHE A 150 -3.56 9.02 5.69
N ASP A 151 -4.36 8.04 5.35
CA ASP A 151 -5.25 7.38 6.31
C ASP A 151 -5.26 5.88 6.06
N TYR A 152 -5.79 5.12 6.99
CA TYR A 152 -5.82 3.67 6.91
C TYR A 152 -7.04 3.09 7.63
N VAL A 153 -7.35 1.85 7.31
CA VAL A 153 -8.29 1.02 8.07
C VAL A 153 -7.69 -0.36 8.30
N SER A 154 -7.94 -0.88 9.48
CA SER A 154 -7.50 -2.22 9.86
C SER A 154 -8.63 -3.03 10.49
N ALA A 155 -8.56 -4.36 10.36
CA ALA A 155 -9.27 -5.29 11.20
C ALA A 155 -8.25 -6.25 11.84
N TYR A 156 -8.24 -6.37 13.15
CA TYR A 156 -7.25 -7.17 13.87
C TYR A 156 -7.89 -8.17 14.84
N ASN A 157 -7.10 -9.10 15.38
CA ASN A 157 -7.52 -10.20 16.24
C ASN A 157 -8.36 -11.27 15.51
N LEU A 158 -8.22 -11.42 14.19
CA LEU A 158 -9.12 -12.22 13.39
C LEU A 158 -8.90 -13.74 13.51
N ASP A 159 -7.74 -14.18 14.03
CA ASP A 159 -7.45 -15.62 14.17
C ASP A 159 -7.95 -16.20 15.49
N TYR A 160 -8.44 -15.36 16.40
CA TYR A 160 -8.95 -15.76 17.73
C TYR A 160 -10.45 -15.56 17.89
N LEU A 161 -11.15 -15.26 16.81
CA LEU A 161 -12.59 -15.02 16.76
C LEU A 161 -13.32 -16.16 16.03
N SER A 162 -14.59 -16.34 16.35
CA SER A 162 -15.49 -17.17 15.55
C SER A 162 -15.70 -16.57 14.16
N GLU A 163 -16.20 -17.37 13.21
CA GLU A 163 -16.47 -16.89 11.85
C GLU A 163 -17.46 -15.72 11.84
N GLU A 164 -18.52 -15.78 12.65
CA GLU A 164 -19.50 -14.70 12.80
C GLU A 164 -18.87 -13.40 13.34
N GLU A 165 -18.02 -13.51 14.36
CA GLU A 165 -17.30 -12.36 14.93
C GLU A 165 -16.31 -11.76 13.94
N VAL A 166 -15.66 -12.58 13.11
CA VAL A 166 -14.76 -12.13 12.03
C VAL A 166 -15.56 -11.33 11.00
N GLU A 167 -16.74 -11.84 10.58
CA GLU A 167 -17.61 -11.17 9.61
C GLU A 167 -18.08 -9.80 10.15
N ASP A 168 -18.61 -9.76 11.36
CA ASP A 168 -19.02 -8.51 12.04
C ASP A 168 -17.86 -7.49 12.11
N ARG A 169 -16.66 -7.96 12.43
CA ARG A 169 -15.48 -7.10 12.51
C ARG A 169 -15.03 -6.56 11.15
N LEU A 170 -15.13 -7.37 10.11
CA LEU A 170 -14.83 -6.96 8.75
C LEU A 170 -15.88 -5.98 8.23
N ASP A 171 -17.16 -6.19 8.52
CA ASP A 171 -18.24 -5.28 8.12
C ASP A 171 -18.09 -3.90 8.76
N LYS A 172 -17.78 -3.85 10.07
CA LYS A 172 -17.45 -2.59 10.75
C LYS A 172 -16.25 -1.89 10.12
N ALA A 173 -15.21 -2.65 9.75
CA ALA A 173 -14.05 -2.11 9.07
C ALA A 173 -14.39 -1.58 7.66
N VAL A 174 -15.34 -2.21 6.94
CA VAL A 174 -15.85 -1.71 5.66
C VAL A 174 -16.53 -0.35 5.83
N GLU A 175 -17.41 -0.21 6.82
CA GLU A 175 -18.11 1.07 7.08
C GLU A 175 -17.13 2.20 7.41
N ILE A 176 -16.21 1.93 8.34
CA ILE A 176 -15.15 2.89 8.71
C ILE A 176 -14.27 3.22 7.50
N GLY A 177 -13.86 2.21 6.74
CA GLY A 177 -12.99 2.39 5.58
C GLY A 177 -13.65 3.21 4.48
N LYS A 178 -14.93 3.01 4.20
CA LYS A 178 -15.70 3.84 3.25
C LYS A 178 -15.79 5.29 3.70
N LEU A 179 -16.09 5.52 4.98
CA LEU A 179 -16.16 6.87 5.52
C LEU A 179 -14.81 7.60 5.40
N LYS A 180 -13.72 6.94 5.78
CA LYS A 180 -12.37 7.51 5.70
C LYS A 180 -11.94 7.77 4.26
N LEU A 181 -12.17 6.83 3.35
CA LEU A 181 -11.84 7.00 1.94
C LEU A 181 -12.64 8.15 1.32
N ASN A 182 -13.93 8.27 1.64
CA ASN A 182 -14.76 9.39 1.16
C ASN A 182 -14.27 10.75 1.66
N ASN A 183 -13.65 10.83 2.82
CA ASN A 183 -13.06 12.06 3.35
C ASN A 183 -11.74 12.45 2.63
N LEU A 184 -11.14 11.52 1.89
CA LEU A 184 -9.92 11.76 1.11
C LEU A 184 -10.21 12.13 -0.37
N LEU A 185 -11.39 11.72 -0.88
CA LEU A 185 -11.85 12.01 -2.24
C LEU A 185 -12.31 13.46 -2.38
#